data_575aaa9a600450a50143b734a42f1d98
#
_entry.id   575aaa9a600450a50143b734a42f1d98
#
_cell.length_a   1.000
_cell.length_b   1.000
_cell.length_c   1.000
_cell.angle_alpha   90.00
_cell.angle_beta   90.00
_cell.angle_gamma   90.00
#
_symmetry.space_group_name_H-M   'P 1'
#
loop_
_entity.id
_entity.type
_entity.pdbx_description
1 polymer ?
#
loop_
_entity_poly.entity_id
_entity_poly.type
_entity_poly.pdbx_seq_one_letter_code
_entity_poly.pdbx_strand_id
1 'polypeptide(L)'
;MLKLLKKFKYSYFFWILFYIFIFTLLFRHSLSYLDPDLGWHLRVGQEITINEAVPHENLYIYTYTGNWVDHEWLSNYLLYQAYSNYGYLFLAFLFSIIIVTILILLNIKVKKKYPNSDFFIIFFEFFGLIAALPHLGVRIQEIGLLFILILLLIIDNFN
;
A
#
# COMPACT_ATOMS: atom_id res chain seq x y z
N MET A 1 40.08 1.05 -2.41
CA MET A 1 39.06 2.09 -2.66
C MET A 1 38.21 1.79 -3.91
N LEU A 2 38.75 1.61 -5.10
CA LEU A 2 38.01 1.30 -6.35
C LEU A 2 37.14 0.02 -6.29
N LYS A 3 37.59 -1.07 -5.65
CA LYS A 3 36.81 -2.31 -5.47
C LYS A 3 35.60 -2.12 -4.55
N LEU A 4 35.73 -1.29 -3.52
CA LEU A 4 34.64 -0.95 -2.61
C LEU A 4 33.58 -0.08 -3.30
N LEU A 5 34.00 0.92 -4.08
CA LEU A 5 33.10 1.77 -4.86
C LEU A 5 32.33 0.97 -5.93
N LYS A 6 33.00 0.00 -6.60
CA LYS A 6 32.33 -0.92 -7.54
C LYS A 6 31.30 -1.81 -6.82
N LYS A 7 31.65 -2.43 -5.67
CA LYS A 7 30.75 -3.27 -4.88
C LYS A 7 29.52 -2.48 -4.41
N PHE A 8 29.70 -1.23 -4.00
CA PHE A 8 28.63 -0.33 -3.58
C PHE A 8 27.68 0.00 -4.73
N LYS A 9 28.22 0.31 -5.92
CA LYS A 9 27.43 0.64 -7.12
C LYS A 9 26.59 -0.54 -7.62
N TYR A 10 27.12 -1.77 -7.59
CA TYR A 10 26.38 -2.98 -7.98
C TYR A 10 25.24 -3.33 -6.98
N SER A 11 25.45 -3.09 -5.69
CA SER A 11 24.42 -3.33 -4.67
C SER A 11 23.20 -2.43 -4.87
N TYR A 12 23.39 -1.12 -5.10
CA TYR A 12 22.25 -0.20 -5.35
C TYR A 12 21.52 -0.53 -6.64
N PHE A 13 22.22 -0.81 -7.72
CA PHE A 13 21.62 -1.17 -8.99
C PHE A 13 20.75 -2.43 -8.87
N PHE A 14 21.24 -3.43 -8.13
CA PHE A 14 20.46 -4.64 -7.84
C PHE A 14 19.16 -4.34 -7.09
N TRP A 15 19.20 -3.49 -6.05
CA TRP A 15 17.99 -3.13 -5.28
C TRP A 15 16.98 -2.33 -6.11
N ILE A 16 17.46 -1.46 -7.00
CA ILE A 16 16.58 -0.74 -7.93
C ILE A 16 15.86 -1.74 -8.84
N LEU A 17 16.58 -2.68 -9.46
CA LEU A 17 15.97 -3.71 -10.31
C LEU A 17 14.99 -4.61 -9.54
N PHE A 18 15.34 -4.99 -8.31
CA PHE A 18 14.47 -5.80 -7.47
C PHE A 18 13.14 -5.08 -7.18
N TYR A 19 13.17 -3.80 -6.77
CA TYR A 19 11.94 -3.07 -6.49
C TYR A 19 11.16 -2.69 -7.76
N ILE A 20 11.81 -2.47 -8.89
CA ILE A 20 11.11 -2.34 -10.18
C ILE A 20 10.38 -3.65 -10.54
N PHE A 21 11.02 -4.79 -10.33
CA PHE A 21 10.39 -6.10 -10.55
C PHE A 21 9.18 -6.29 -9.62
N ILE A 22 9.33 -6.03 -8.32
CA ILE A 22 8.23 -6.10 -7.34
C ILE A 22 7.09 -5.15 -7.72
N PHE A 23 7.39 -3.90 -8.07
CA PHE A 23 6.41 -2.93 -8.55
C PHE A 23 5.62 -3.46 -9.76
N THR A 24 6.33 -4.00 -10.76
CA THR A 24 5.69 -4.52 -11.97
C THR A 24 4.77 -5.70 -11.65
N LEU A 25 5.19 -6.59 -10.75
CA LEU A 25 4.40 -7.72 -10.29
C LEU A 25 3.12 -7.25 -9.58
N LEU A 26 3.24 -6.32 -8.63
CA LEU A 26 2.11 -5.75 -7.88
C LEU A 26 1.15 -5.00 -8.78
N PHE A 27 1.66 -4.17 -9.67
CA PHE A 27 0.85 -3.40 -10.61
C PHE A 27 0.03 -4.31 -11.53
N ARG A 28 0.66 -5.35 -12.10
CA ARG A 28 -0.06 -6.34 -12.90
C ARG A 28 -1.08 -7.12 -12.08
N HIS A 29 -0.74 -7.48 -10.84
CA HIS A 29 -1.68 -8.14 -9.93
C HIS A 29 -2.90 -7.26 -9.67
N SER A 30 -2.71 -5.98 -9.29
CA SER A 30 -3.78 -5.02 -9.05
C SER A 30 -4.68 -4.80 -10.27
N LEU A 31 -4.13 -4.89 -11.49
CA LEU A 31 -4.93 -4.79 -12.72
C LEU A 31 -5.74 -6.05 -13.01
N SER A 32 -5.29 -7.20 -12.54
CA SER A 32 -5.93 -8.50 -12.81
C SER A 32 -6.89 -8.94 -11.73
N TYR A 33 -6.75 -8.40 -10.51
CA TYR A 33 -7.52 -8.78 -9.34
C TYR A 33 -8.12 -7.52 -8.69
N LEU A 34 -9.44 -7.42 -8.76
CA LEU A 34 -10.20 -6.35 -8.09
C LEU A 34 -10.52 -6.78 -6.67
N ASP A 35 -10.27 -5.88 -5.72
CA ASP A 35 -10.73 -6.06 -4.36
C ASP A 35 -12.26 -6.07 -4.32
N PRO A 36 -12.90 -7.06 -3.65
CA PRO A 36 -14.36 -7.10 -3.54
C PRO A 36 -14.97 -5.86 -2.89
N ASP A 37 -14.24 -5.23 -1.97
CA ASP A 37 -14.72 -4.08 -1.22
C ASP A 37 -14.52 -2.74 -1.95
N LEU A 38 -13.75 -2.72 -3.04
CA LEU A 38 -13.46 -1.50 -3.79
C LEU A 38 -14.73 -0.78 -4.26
N GLY A 39 -15.70 -1.54 -4.79
CA GLY A 39 -16.97 -0.97 -5.26
C GLY A 39 -17.74 -0.25 -4.16
N TRP A 40 -17.74 -0.83 -2.99
CA TRP A 40 -18.31 -0.26 -1.77
C TRP A 40 -17.61 1.05 -1.38
N HIS A 41 -16.29 1.05 -1.25
CA HIS A 41 -15.51 2.24 -0.90
C HIS A 41 -15.74 3.40 -1.90
N LEU A 42 -15.74 3.09 -3.20
CA LEU A 42 -16.01 4.08 -4.24
C LEU A 42 -17.44 4.62 -4.16
N ARG A 43 -18.43 3.77 -3.85
CA ARG A 43 -19.81 4.21 -3.73
C ARG A 43 -20.02 5.15 -2.54
N VAL A 44 -19.47 4.81 -1.37
CA VAL A 44 -19.53 5.68 -0.19
C VAL A 44 -18.81 7.00 -0.45
N GLY A 45 -17.61 6.96 -1.06
CA GLY A 45 -16.89 8.18 -1.42
C GLY A 45 -17.65 9.07 -2.42
N GLN A 46 -18.38 8.47 -3.36
CA GLN A 46 -19.28 9.18 -4.27
C GLN A 46 -20.42 9.89 -3.52
N GLU A 47 -21.09 9.20 -2.59
CA GLU A 47 -22.16 9.78 -1.78
C GLU A 47 -21.66 10.97 -0.93
N ILE A 48 -20.47 10.81 -0.32
CA ILE A 48 -19.85 11.92 0.45
C ILE A 48 -19.59 13.12 -0.46
N THR A 49 -19.13 12.88 -1.69
CA THR A 49 -18.84 13.94 -2.65
C THR A 49 -20.09 14.67 -3.12
N ILE A 50 -21.18 13.94 -3.38
CA ILE A 50 -22.44 14.50 -3.89
C ILE A 50 -23.17 15.27 -2.78
N ASN A 51 -23.22 14.72 -1.58
CA ASN A 51 -23.99 15.26 -0.47
C ASN A 51 -23.21 16.24 0.41
N GLU A 52 -21.89 16.39 0.17
CA GLU A 52 -20.96 17.18 0.99
C GLU A 52 -21.03 16.81 2.49
N ALA A 53 -21.43 15.59 2.79
CA ALA A 53 -21.65 15.09 4.16
C ALA A 53 -21.34 13.59 4.25
N VAL A 54 -20.84 13.17 5.40
CA VAL A 54 -20.64 11.74 5.69
C VAL A 54 -22.03 11.10 5.96
N PRO A 55 -22.35 9.96 5.31
CA PRO A 55 -23.63 9.28 5.54
C PRO A 55 -23.76 8.82 6.99
N HIS A 56 -24.90 9.15 7.61
CA HIS A 56 -25.26 8.69 8.96
C HIS A 56 -26.38 7.64 8.95
N GLU A 57 -27.01 7.42 7.81
CA GLU A 57 -28.03 6.40 7.61
C GLU A 57 -27.44 5.23 6.82
N ASN A 58 -27.90 4.03 7.16
CA ASN A 58 -27.50 2.85 6.41
C ASN A 58 -28.23 2.80 5.05
N LEU A 59 -27.51 3.10 3.98
CA LEU A 59 -28.00 3.07 2.60
C LEU A 59 -27.70 1.74 1.88
N TYR A 60 -26.94 0.83 2.50
CA TYR A 60 -26.30 -0.27 1.79
C TYR A 60 -26.64 -1.67 2.30
N ILE A 61 -27.04 -1.79 3.58
CA ILE A 61 -27.38 -3.08 4.20
C ILE A 61 -28.88 -3.16 4.36
N TYR A 62 -29.56 -3.89 3.48
CA TYR A 62 -31.02 -4.00 3.48
C TYR A 62 -31.60 -4.69 4.74
N THR A 63 -30.77 -5.47 5.45
CA THR A 63 -31.20 -6.17 6.69
C THR A 63 -31.05 -5.33 7.95
N TYR A 64 -30.51 -4.10 7.86
CA TYR A 64 -30.26 -3.23 8.99
C TYR A 64 -30.74 -1.81 8.69
N THR A 65 -31.63 -1.28 9.52
CA THR A 65 -32.25 0.06 9.37
C THR A 65 -31.77 1.07 10.41
N GLY A 66 -30.62 0.83 11.04
CA GLY A 66 -30.06 1.70 12.07
C GLY A 66 -29.10 2.76 11.53
N ASN A 67 -28.55 3.53 12.46
CA ASN A 67 -27.54 4.53 12.13
C ASN A 67 -26.29 3.87 11.58
N TRP A 68 -25.69 4.50 10.58
CA TRP A 68 -24.43 4.11 9.97
C TRP A 68 -23.29 4.96 10.51
N VAL A 69 -22.18 4.31 10.89
CA VAL A 69 -20.92 5.00 11.24
C VAL A 69 -19.85 4.53 10.28
N ASP A 70 -19.49 5.39 9.34
CA ASP A 70 -18.38 5.12 8.42
C ASP A 70 -17.06 5.47 9.08
N HIS A 71 -16.31 4.44 9.49
CA HIS A 71 -14.97 4.59 10.10
C HIS A 71 -13.91 5.00 9.08
N GLU A 72 -14.16 4.78 7.81
CA GLU A 72 -13.20 4.95 6.71
C GLU A 72 -13.60 6.09 5.77
N TRP A 73 -14.52 6.98 6.22
CA TRP A 73 -15.10 8.03 5.37
C TRP A 73 -14.08 8.88 4.62
N LEU A 74 -12.98 9.26 5.27
CA LEU A 74 -11.93 10.06 4.64
C LEU A 74 -11.20 9.25 3.56
N SER A 75 -10.89 8.00 3.83
CA SER A 75 -10.26 7.10 2.85
C SER A 75 -11.19 6.84 1.67
N ASN A 76 -12.48 6.62 1.92
CA ASN A 76 -13.51 6.44 0.89
C ASN A 76 -13.61 7.67 0.00
N TYR A 77 -13.66 8.85 0.59
CA TYR A 77 -13.69 10.13 -0.13
C TYR A 77 -12.46 10.32 -1.00
N LEU A 78 -11.25 10.16 -0.43
CA LEU A 78 -9.99 10.34 -1.17
C LEU A 78 -9.83 9.31 -2.30
N LEU A 79 -10.22 8.06 -2.04
CA LEU A 79 -10.18 6.99 -3.04
C LEU A 79 -11.11 7.30 -4.22
N TYR A 80 -12.33 7.78 -3.94
CA TYR A 80 -13.27 8.19 -4.98
C TYR A 80 -12.77 9.39 -5.76
N GLN A 81 -12.21 10.43 -5.11
CA GLN A 81 -11.63 11.58 -5.79
C GLN A 81 -10.50 11.16 -6.74
N ALA A 82 -9.62 10.28 -6.28
CA ALA A 82 -8.55 9.75 -7.12
C ALA A 82 -9.09 8.93 -8.29
N TYR A 83 -10.09 8.08 -8.05
CA TYR A 83 -10.73 7.26 -9.09
C TYR A 83 -11.47 8.11 -10.12
N SER A 84 -12.27 9.07 -9.69
CA SER A 84 -13.09 9.91 -10.58
C SER A 84 -12.27 10.81 -11.49
N ASN A 85 -11.10 11.27 -11.02
CA ASN A 85 -10.21 12.13 -11.78
C ASN A 85 -9.23 11.38 -12.68
N TYR A 86 -8.73 10.20 -12.24
CA TYR A 86 -7.60 9.52 -12.89
C TYR A 86 -7.89 8.06 -13.26
N GLY A 87 -9.03 7.52 -12.84
CA GLY A 87 -9.44 6.14 -13.13
C GLY A 87 -8.71 5.07 -12.32
N TYR A 88 -9.10 3.81 -12.57
CA TYR A 88 -8.58 2.66 -11.83
C TYR A 88 -7.08 2.41 -12.06
N LEU A 89 -6.58 2.70 -13.26
CA LEU A 89 -5.16 2.53 -13.58
C LEU A 89 -4.26 3.34 -12.63
N PHE A 90 -4.67 4.55 -12.31
CA PHE A 90 -3.96 5.40 -11.36
C PHE A 90 -4.00 4.83 -9.94
N LEU A 91 -5.14 4.29 -9.50
CA LEU A 91 -5.23 3.64 -8.19
C LEU A 91 -4.30 2.43 -8.11
N ALA A 92 -4.32 1.54 -9.11
CA ALA A 92 -3.42 0.39 -9.17
C ALA A 92 -1.94 0.81 -9.10
N PHE A 93 -1.56 1.88 -9.82
CA PHE A 93 -0.22 2.45 -9.77
C PHE A 93 0.13 3.00 -8.37
N LEU A 94 -0.76 3.80 -7.78
CA LEU A 94 -0.56 4.42 -6.47
C LEU A 94 -0.39 3.37 -5.35
N PHE A 95 -1.29 2.38 -5.30
CA PHE A 95 -1.23 1.33 -4.27
C PHE A 95 -0.01 0.42 -4.44
N SER A 96 0.41 0.14 -5.69
CA SER A 96 1.67 -0.58 -5.94
C SER A 96 2.89 0.19 -5.43
N ILE A 97 2.91 1.53 -5.57
CA ILE A 97 3.96 2.38 -4.98
C ILE A 97 3.91 2.33 -3.44
N ILE A 98 2.72 2.36 -2.83
CA ILE A 98 2.57 2.28 -1.38
C ILE A 98 3.22 0.99 -0.85
N ILE A 99 2.92 -0.18 -1.45
CA ILE A 99 3.50 -1.46 -1.02
C ILE A 99 5.02 -1.48 -1.21
N VAL A 100 5.51 -1.04 -2.37
CA VAL A 100 6.96 -0.94 -2.61
C VAL A 100 7.63 -0.03 -1.60
N THR A 101 6.99 1.09 -1.24
CA THR A 101 7.49 2.01 -0.21
C THR A 101 7.57 1.32 1.16
N ILE A 102 6.56 0.54 1.55
CA ILE A 102 6.56 -0.26 2.77
C ILE A 102 7.76 -1.21 2.78
N LEU A 103 8.00 -1.95 1.69
CA LEU A 103 9.13 -2.89 1.59
C LEU A 103 10.48 -2.16 1.68
N ILE A 104 10.64 -1.03 0.99
CA ILE A 104 11.86 -0.20 1.08
C ILE A 104 12.11 0.28 2.51
N LEU A 105 11.08 0.76 3.20
CA LEU A 105 11.20 1.22 4.58
C LEU A 105 11.55 0.07 5.54
N LEU A 106 10.97 -1.11 5.35
CA LEU A 106 11.33 -2.33 6.08
C LEU A 106 12.79 -2.72 5.84
N ASN A 107 13.24 -2.71 4.58
CA ASN A 107 14.63 -2.97 4.22
C ASN A 107 15.58 -2.00 4.94
N ILE A 108 15.29 -0.69 4.89
CA ILE A 108 16.10 0.32 5.58
C ILE A 108 16.15 0.03 7.09
N LYS A 109 15.01 -0.27 7.71
CA LYS A 109 14.92 -0.61 9.14
C LYS A 109 15.76 -1.84 9.50
N VAL A 110 15.65 -2.92 8.72
CA VAL A 110 16.39 -4.16 8.97
C VAL A 110 17.89 -3.94 8.77
N LYS A 111 18.30 -3.25 7.70
CA LYS A 111 19.73 -2.97 7.43
C LYS A 111 20.38 -2.06 8.46
N LYS A 112 19.64 -1.14 9.06
CA LYS A 112 20.16 -0.31 10.17
C LYS A 112 20.65 -1.18 11.34
N LYS A 113 19.95 -2.28 11.63
CA LYS A 113 20.28 -3.22 12.72
C LYS A 113 21.19 -4.36 12.27
N TYR A 114 21.02 -4.83 11.02
CA TYR A 114 21.70 -6.00 10.45
C TYR A 114 22.29 -5.68 9.07
N PRO A 115 23.48 -5.04 8.97
CA PRO A 115 24.00 -4.52 7.70
C PRO A 115 24.26 -5.57 6.61
N ASN A 116 24.46 -6.85 6.97
CA ASN A 116 24.76 -7.95 6.04
C ASN A 116 23.56 -8.86 5.76
N SER A 117 22.35 -8.37 5.92
CA SER A 117 21.11 -9.15 5.82
C SER A 117 20.48 -9.20 4.41
N ASP A 118 21.19 -8.76 3.36
CA ASP A 118 20.64 -8.64 1.99
C ASP A 118 19.91 -9.92 1.53
N PHE A 119 20.52 -11.09 1.70
CA PHE A 119 19.91 -12.36 1.31
C PHE A 119 18.59 -12.63 2.06
N PHE A 120 18.58 -12.43 3.37
CA PHE A 120 17.39 -12.65 4.17
C PHE A 120 16.28 -11.65 3.83
N ILE A 121 16.63 -10.37 3.59
CA ILE A 121 15.65 -9.35 3.20
C ILE A 121 14.99 -9.76 1.88
N ILE A 122 15.77 -10.09 0.85
CA ILE A 122 15.24 -10.51 -0.45
C ILE A 122 14.34 -11.73 -0.30
N PHE A 123 14.81 -12.72 0.47
CA PHE A 123 14.06 -13.96 0.70
C PHE A 123 12.71 -13.67 1.36
N PHE A 124 12.71 -12.95 2.49
CA PHE A 124 11.48 -12.68 3.25
C PHE A 124 10.56 -11.68 2.55
N GLU A 125 11.09 -10.64 1.87
CA GLU A 125 10.27 -9.73 1.09
C GLU A 125 9.62 -10.44 -0.09
N PHE A 126 10.36 -11.25 -0.83
CA PHE A 126 9.83 -11.95 -2.01
C PHE A 126 8.80 -13.01 -1.63
N PHE A 127 9.13 -13.93 -0.72
CA PHE A 127 8.20 -14.99 -0.33
C PHE A 127 7.04 -14.47 0.52
N GLY A 128 7.29 -13.49 1.39
CA GLY A 128 6.24 -12.81 2.14
C GLY A 128 5.26 -12.09 1.23
N LEU A 129 5.76 -11.42 0.18
CA LEU A 129 4.93 -10.79 -0.82
C LEU A 129 4.07 -11.80 -1.58
N ILE A 130 4.65 -12.92 -2.04
CA ILE A 130 3.90 -13.98 -2.73
C ILE A 130 2.78 -14.52 -1.83
N ALA A 131 3.06 -14.76 -0.57
CA ALA A 131 2.05 -15.23 0.40
C ALA A 131 0.95 -14.18 0.65
N ALA A 132 1.29 -12.89 0.59
CA ALA A 132 0.36 -11.79 0.80
C ALA A 132 -0.43 -11.40 -0.46
N LEU A 133 0.00 -11.80 -1.67
CA LEU A 133 -0.62 -11.37 -2.94
C LEU A 133 -2.16 -11.42 -2.97
N PRO A 134 -2.84 -12.46 -2.42
CA PRO A 134 -4.30 -12.51 -2.42
C PRO A 134 -4.96 -11.37 -1.62
N HIS A 135 -4.19 -10.72 -0.76
CA HIS A 135 -4.64 -9.64 0.11
C HIS A 135 -4.09 -8.26 -0.28
N LEU A 136 -3.32 -8.19 -1.38
CA LEU A 136 -2.73 -6.96 -1.89
C LEU A 136 -3.49 -6.49 -3.13
N GLY A 137 -3.50 -5.16 -3.35
CA GLY A 137 -4.15 -4.54 -4.50
C GLY A 137 -4.56 -3.11 -4.19
N VAL A 138 -5.72 -2.67 -4.66
CA VAL A 138 -6.27 -1.35 -4.31
C VAL A 138 -7.08 -1.50 -3.02
N ARG A 139 -6.37 -1.53 -1.88
CA ARG A 139 -6.95 -1.75 -0.54
C ARG A 139 -6.58 -0.65 0.44
N ILE A 140 -7.57 -0.07 1.10
CA ILE A 140 -7.39 1.03 2.08
C ILE A 140 -6.48 0.59 3.25
N GLN A 141 -6.53 -0.68 3.64
CA GLN A 141 -5.73 -1.25 4.72
C GLN A 141 -4.21 -1.13 4.49
N GLU A 142 -3.76 -1.04 3.24
CA GLU A 142 -2.34 -0.84 2.90
C GLU A 142 -1.83 0.53 3.34
N ILE A 143 -2.67 1.55 3.32
CA ILE A 143 -2.36 2.88 3.85
C ILE A 143 -2.15 2.79 5.36
N GLY A 144 -2.98 2.02 6.06
CA GLY A 144 -2.82 1.77 7.49
C GLY A 144 -1.49 1.08 7.82
N LEU A 145 -1.09 0.09 7.03
CA LEU A 145 0.22 -0.58 7.19
C LEU A 145 1.39 0.39 7.00
N LEU A 146 1.31 1.30 6.02
CA LEU A 146 2.32 2.34 5.82
C LEU A 146 2.44 3.25 7.04
N PHE A 147 1.32 3.72 7.60
CA PHE A 147 1.32 4.57 8.79
C PHE A 147 1.86 3.86 10.02
N ILE A 148 1.51 2.58 10.24
CA ILE A 148 2.07 1.77 11.33
C ILE A 148 3.60 1.68 11.20
N LEU A 149 4.10 1.43 10.00
CA LEU A 149 5.54 1.33 9.77
C LEU A 149 6.25 2.66 10.00
N ILE A 150 5.68 3.77 9.52
CA ILE A 150 6.22 5.12 9.77
C ILE A 150 6.26 5.39 11.28
N LEU A 151 5.19 5.08 12.00
CA LEU A 151 5.14 5.22 13.46
C LEU A 151 6.25 4.42 14.16
N LEU A 152 6.45 3.15 13.74
CA LEU A 152 7.53 2.31 14.29
C LEU A 152 8.92 2.88 14.00
N LEU A 153 9.13 3.48 12.82
CA LEU A 153 10.39 4.14 12.47
C LEU A 153 10.63 5.39 13.31
N ILE A 154 9.57 6.15 13.62
CA ILE A 154 9.65 7.32 14.50
C ILE A 154 10.02 6.87 15.92
N ILE A 155 9.33 5.88 16.49
CA ILE A 155 9.59 5.35 17.82
C ILE A 155 11.04 4.84 17.95
N ASP A 156 11.53 4.12 16.95
CA ASP A 156 12.91 3.61 16.95
C ASP A 156 13.98 4.72 16.96
N ASN A 157 13.63 5.95 16.55
CA ASN A 157 14.56 7.08 16.58
C ASN A 157 14.56 7.84 17.91
N PHE A 158 13.57 7.59 18.79
CA PHE A 158 13.52 8.18 20.13
C PHE A 158 14.17 7.29 21.21
N ASN A 159 14.49 6.03 20.88
CA ASN A 159 15.22 5.08 21.73
C ASN A 159 16.68 4.96 21.31
#